data_7e5d71a8c02896e06d21c893a023d6d0
#
_entry.id   7e5d71a8c02896e06d21c893a023d6d0
#
_cell.length_a   1.000
_cell.length_b   1.000
_cell.length_c   1.000
_cell.angle_alpha   90.00
_cell.angle_beta   90.00
_cell.angle_gamma   90.00
#
_symmetry.space_group_name_H-M   'P 1'
#
loop_
_entity.id
_entity.type
_entity.pdbx_description
1 polymer ?
#
loop_
_entity_poly.entity_id
_entity_poly.type
_entity_poly.pdbx_seq_one_letter_code
_entity_poly.pdbx_strand_id
1 'polypeptide(L)'
;FCQALYLDGGWDALADAFRHPPSSTAEILHPALFMARPRVPPVVIEFPQTAVLGQQPLADNVLGEFGLRQLFARWLPVAAAGDDAAAGWRGDRYLVYGNAQATAYVWRIACADAAAAAKLGAALHATLAARCHLAESVSGANRGEIFSVELAERRIGLWRVGPVDILVIDAPDARWNQALRAQFAPG
;
A
#
# COMPACT_ATOMS: atom_id res chain seq x y z
N PHE A 1 16.96 10.75 9.61
CA PHE A 1 16.15 10.76 10.83
C PHE A 1 16.97 11.21 12.03
N CYS A 2 17.95 10.43 12.52
CA CYS A 2 18.75 10.75 13.73
C CYS A 2 19.45 12.10 13.66
N GLN A 3 20.03 12.47 12.50
CA GLN A 3 20.63 13.78 12.32
C GLN A 3 19.62 14.92 12.51
N ALA A 4 18.41 14.79 11.98
CA ALA A 4 17.37 15.79 12.14
C ALA A 4 16.99 15.97 13.62
N LEU A 5 16.83 14.87 14.37
CA LEU A 5 16.55 14.91 15.79
C LEU A 5 17.70 15.55 16.60
N TYR A 6 18.94 15.21 16.26
CA TYR A 6 20.09 15.77 16.92
C TYR A 6 20.22 17.28 16.71
N LEU A 7 19.91 17.76 15.49
CA LEU A 7 19.93 19.20 15.18
C LEU A 7 18.79 19.97 15.86
N ASP A 8 17.66 19.32 16.13
CA ASP A 8 16.49 19.89 16.80
C ASP A 8 16.67 19.99 18.32
N GLY A 9 17.11 18.89 18.98
CA GLY A 9 17.16 18.80 20.45
C GLY A 9 18.33 17.99 21.02
N GLY A 10 19.42 17.82 20.25
CA GLY A 10 20.65 17.17 20.71
C GLY A 10 20.46 15.70 21.11
N TRP A 11 21.26 15.27 22.07
CA TRP A 11 21.24 13.90 22.58
C TRP A 11 19.94 13.57 23.32
N ASP A 12 19.27 14.57 23.92
CA ASP A 12 18.01 14.37 24.63
C ASP A 12 16.87 13.99 23.67
N ALA A 13 16.79 14.62 22.49
CA ALA A 13 15.83 14.27 21.46
C ALA A 13 16.07 12.85 20.91
N LEU A 14 17.33 12.45 20.75
CA LEU A 14 17.66 11.08 20.36
C LEU A 14 17.27 10.07 21.45
N ALA A 15 17.61 10.35 22.72
CA ALA A 15 17.22 9.50 23.84
C ALA A 15 15.71 9.36 23.98
N ASP A 16 14.95 10.44 23.70
CA ASP A 16 13.49 10.39 23.68
C ASP A 16 12.95 9.51 22.55
N ALA A 17 13.55 9.55 21.37
CA ALA A 17 13.17 8.68 20.25
C ALA A 17 13.39 7.18 20.54
N PHE A 18 14.34 6.82 21.40
CA PHE A 18 14.48 5.43 21.87
C PHE A 18 13.39 5.03 22.85
N ARG A 19 12.90 5.96 23.68
CA ARG A 19 11.79 5.69 24.61
C ARG A 19 10.44 5.70 23.91
N HIS A 20 10.28 6.55 22.88
CA HIS A 20 9.06 6.75 22.12
C HIS A 20 9.35 6.61 20.62
N PRO A 21 9.61 5.38 20.13
CA PRO A 21 10.10 5.18 18.77
C PRO A 21 9.09 5.63 17.70
N PRO A 22 9.55 5.84 16.44
CA PRO A 22 8.68 6.06 15.31
C PRO A 22 7.67 4.94 15.17
N SER A 23 6.41 5.27 14.89
CA SER A 23 5.32 4.32 14.70
C SER A 23 5.18 3.86 13.24
N SER A 24 5.92 4.50 12.33
CA SER A 24 5.89 4.18 10.90
C SER A 24 7.18 4.56 10.20
N THR A 25 7.40 3.97 9.03
CA THR A 25 8.50 4.36 8.15
C THR A 25 8.35 5.79 7.61
N ALA A 26 7.11 6.31 7.51
CA ALA A 26 6.85 7.69 7.14
C ALA A 26 7.49 8.69 8.12
N GLU A 27 7.41 8.44 9.43
CA GLU A 27 8.05 9.28 10.43
C GLU A 27 9.59 9.27 10.34
N ILE A 28 10.18 8.16 9.87
CA ILE A 28 11.62 8.06 9.63
C ILE A 28 12.02 8.84 8.38
N LEU A 29 11.23 8.71 7.31
CA LEU A 29 11.49 9.39 6.03
C LEU A 29 11.23 10.90 6.12
N HIS A 30 10.29 11.30 6.97
CA HIS A 30 9.87 12.68 7.21
C HIS A 30 9.99 13.03 8.71
N PRO A 31 11.19 13.31 9.23
CA PRO A 31 11.40 13.55 10.66
C PRO A 31 10.49 14.62 11.27
N ALA A 32 10.02 15.58 10.47
CA ALA A 32 9.06 16.60 10.91
C ALA A 32 7.73 15.98 11.39
N LEU A 33 7.30 14.83 10.83
CA LEU A 33 6.11 14.11 11.30
C LEU A 33 6.32 13.52 12.70
N PHE A 34 7.52 13.01 12.96
CA PHE A 34 7.89 12.47 14.26
C PHE A 34 8.00 13.58 15.32
N MET A 35 8.59 14.73 14.95
CA MET A 35 8.78 15.89 15.86
C MET A 35 7.49 16.68 16.09
N ALA A 36 6.46 16.52 15.25
CA ALA A 36 5.17 17.20 15.40
C ALA A 36 4.51 16.91 16.77
N ARG A 37 3.80 17.92 17.31
CA ARG A 37 3.03 17.78 18.53
C ARG A 37 1.62 18.38 18.33
N PRO A 38 0.53 17.61 18.45
CA PRO A 38 0.55 16.16 18.70
C PRO A 38 1.04 15.35 17.49
N ARG A 39 1.63 14.17 17.73
CA ARG A 39 1.95 13.22 16.65
C ARG A 39 0.65 12.64 16.07
N VAL A 40 0.62 12.48 14.77
CA VAL A 40 -0.52 11.87 14.08
C VAL A 40 -0.14 10.43 13.71
N PRO A 41 -0.71 9.41 14.37
CA PRO A 41 -0.39 8.03 14.08
C PRO A 41 -0.85 7.62 12.67
N PRO A 42 -0.27 6.55 12.09
CA PRO A 42 -0.79 5.96 10.87
C PRO A 42 -2.25 5.51 11.02
N VAL A 43 -2.97 5.53 9.91
CA VAL A 43 -4.32 4.97 9.84
C VAL A 43 -4.23 3.45 9.99
N VAL A 44 -4.96 2.89 10.95
CA VAL A 44 -5.08 1.45 11.13
C VAL A 44 -6.14 0.93 10.17
N ILE A 45 -5.75 0.04 9.27
CA ILE A 45 -6.67 -0.63 8.36
C ILE A 45 -7.23 -1.87 9.04
N GLU A 46 -8.54 -1.86 9.28
CA GLU A 46 -9.25 -3.04 9.77
C GLU A 46 -9.65 -3.95 8.60
N PHE A 47 -9.27 -5.21 8.67
CA PHE A 47 -9.73 -6.26 7.78
C PHE A 47 -10.56 -7.30 8.54
N PRO A 48 -11.62 -7.84 7.92
CA PRO A 48 -12.32 -8.98 8.50
C PRO A 48 -11.34 -10.14 8.69
N GLN A 49 -11.25 -10.68 9.89
CA GLN A 49 -10.41 -11.84 10.22
C GLN A 49 -11.14 -13.12 9.83
N THR A 50 -11.45 -13.27 8.54
CA THR A 50 -12.25 -14.36 8.02
C THR A 50 -11.49 -15.16 6.97
N ALA A 51 -11.76 -16.45 6.93
CA ALA A 51 -11.25 -17.33 5.89
C ALA A 51 -11.82 -16.94 4.52
N VAL A 52 -10.98 -16.94 3.50
CA VAL A 52 -11.38 -16.80 2.10
C VAL A 52 -11.27 -18.16 1.44
N LEU A 53 -12.35 -18.64 0.83
CA LEU A 53 -12.43 -19.99 0.24
C LEU A 53 -11.98 -21.11 1.20
N GLY A 54 -12.25 -20.94 2.51
CA GLY A 54 -11.87 -21.91 3.55
C GLY A 54 -10.41 -21.81 4.01
N GLN A 55 -9.63 -20.85 3.51
CA GLN A 55 -8.24 -20.66 3.89
C GLN A 55 -8.08 -19.44 4.79
N GLN A 56 -7.33 -19.60 5.88
CA GLN A 56 -6.91 -18.50 6.75
C GLN A 56 -5.75 -17.73 6.09
N PRO A 57 -5.54 -16.45 6.43
CA PRO A 57 -4.40 -15.71 5.94
C PRO A 57 -3.09 -16.34 6.42
N LEU A 58 -2.13 -16.49 5.51
CA LEU A 58 -0.76 -16.96 5.78
C LEU A 58 0.11 -15.85 6.34
N ALA A 59 -0.16 -14.61 5.95
CA ALA A 59 0.52 -13.42 6.42
C ALA A 59 -0.46 -12.25 6.54
N ASP A 60 -0.19 -11.41 7.53
CA ASP A 60 -0.90 -10.18 7.84
C ASP A 60 0.15 -9.16 8.23
N ASN A 61 0.33 -8.11 7.43
CA ASN A 61 1.41 -7.16 7.63
C ASN A 61 1.13 -5.80 6.99
N VAL A 62 2.05 -4.86 7.21
CA VAL A 62 2.09 -3.49 6.68
C VAL A 62 3.34 -3.33 5.84
N LEU A 63 3.23 -2.71 4.67
CA LEU A 63 4.38 -2.39 3.81
C LEU A 63 5.03 -1.06 4.20
N GLY A 64 4.21 -0.05 4.50
CA GLY A 64 4.64 1.29 4.86
C GLY A 64 5.13 2.13 3.68
N GLU A 65 5.37 3.42 3.92
CA GLU A 65 5.85 4.34 2.87
C GLU A 65 7.19 3.89 2.28
N PHE A 66 8.12 3.43 3.12
CA PHE A 66 9.42 2.97 2.63
C PHE A 66 9.29 1.79 1.68
N GLY A 67 8.45 0.82 2.02
CA GLY A 67 8.19 -0.33 1.16
C GLY A 67 7.56 0.06 -0.19
N LEU A 68 6.64 1.03 -0.19
CA LEU A 68 6.09 1.62 -1.42
C LEU A 68 7.17 2.27 -2.29
N ARG A 69 8.08 3.07 -1.69
CA ARG A 69 9.20 3.67 -2.42
C ARG A 69 10.09 2.60 -3.07
N GLN A 70 10.40 1.52 -2.35
CA GLN A 70 11.20 0.41 -2.91
C GLN A 70 10.45 -0.31 -4.05
N LEU A 71 9.14 -0.53 -3.91
CA LEU A 71 8.32 -1.10 -4.97
C LEU A 71 8.36 -0.22 -6.23
N PHE A 72 8.18 1.09 -6.09
CA PHE A 72 8.21 2.01 -7.21
C PHE A 72 9.60 2.14 -7.83
N ALA A 73 10.64 2.26 -7.02
CA ALA A 73 12.03 2.31 -7.51
C ALA A 73 12.42 1.08 -8.34
N ARG A 74 11.80 -0.07 -8.08
CA ARG A 74 12.04 -1.31 -8.85
C ARG A 74 11.42 -1.29 -10.24
N TRP A 75 10.27 -0.63 -10.43
CA TRP A 75 9.44 -0.77 -11.62
C TRP A 75 9.19 0.53 -12.38
N LEU A 76 9.31 1.68 -11.74
CA LEU A 76 9.12 2.97 -12.41
C LEU A 76 10.44 3.51 -12.95
N PRO A 77 10.45 4.13 -14.15
CA PRO A 77 11.68 4.65 -14.77
C PRO A 77 12.23 5.88 -14.04
N VAL A 78 11.41 6.58 -13.25
CA VAL A 78 11.78 7.81 -12.54
C VAL A 78 11.49 7.64 -11.05
N ALA A 79 12.53 7.45 -10.27
CA ALA A 79 12.41 7.22 -8.81
C ALA A 79 11.69 8.38 -8.08
N ALA A 80 11.96 9.64 -8.46
CA ALA A 80 11.31 10.80 -7.84
C ALA A 80 9.77 10.80 -7.97
N ALA A 81 9.23 10.28 -9.06
CA ALA A 81 7.78 10.16 -9.23
C ALA A 81 7.19 9.12 -8.27
N GLY A 82 7.92 8.04 -8.01
CA GLY A 82 7.55 7.02 -7.02
C GLY A 82 7.60 7.55 -5.59
N ASP A 83 8.63 8.33 -5.27
CA ASP A 83 8.77 8.96 -3.95
C ASP A 83 7.65 9.95 -3.67
N ASP A 84 7.29 10.81 -4.63
CA ASP A 84 6.16 11.76 -4.52
C ASP A 84 4.82 11.02 -4.36
N ALA A 85 4.62 9.92 -5.09
CA ALA A 85 3.41 9.12 -4.95
C ALA A 85 3.31 8.41 -3.58
N ALA A 86 4.43 7.90 -3.06
CA ALA A 86 4.49 7.22 -1.78
C ALA A 86 4.34 8.18 -0.58
N ALA A 87 4.77 9.44 -0.70
CA ALA A 87 4.72 10.44 0.37
C ALA A 87 3.29 10.75 0.86
N GLY A 88 2.28 10.43 0.07
CA GLY A 88 0.87 10.52 0.45
C GLY A 88 0.35 9.36 1.31
N TRP A 89 1.18 8.39 1.65
CA TRP A 89 0.80 7.23 2.48
C TRP A 89 0.41 7.67 3.91
N ARG A 90 -0.68 7.06 4.43
CA ARG A 90 -1.14 7.31 5.81
C ARG A 90 -1.34 6.02 6.58
N GLY A 91 -1.41 4.88 5.89
CA GLY A 91 -1.55 3.56 6.48
C GLY A 91 -1.79 2.52 5.39
N ASP A 92 -1.43 1.29 5.66
CA ASP A 92 -1.76 0.18 4.79
C ASP A 92 -1.82 -1.11 5.58
N ARG A 93 -2.43 -2.12 4.99
CA ARG A 93 -2.42 -3.50 5.48
C ARG A 93 -2.63 -4.45 4.31
N TYR A 94 -1.90 -5.55 4.31
CA TYR A 94 -2.12 -6.61 3.34
C TYR A 94 -2.27 -7.97 4.03
N LEU A 95 -3.10 -8.81 3.42
CA LEU A 95 -3.25 -10.21 3.77
C LEU A 95 -2.82 -11.08 2.60
N VAL A 96 -2.12 -12.16 2.89
CA VAL A 96 -1.75 -13.18 1.92
C VAL A 96 -2.49 -14.46 2.24
N TYR A 97 -3.14 -15.05 1.25
CA TYR A 97 -3.84 -16.33 1.33
C TYR A 97 -3.19 -17.32 0.39
N GLY A 98 -3.45 -18.60 0.61
CA GLY A 98 -3.06 -19.64 -0.34
C GLY A 98 -2.28 -20.79 0.28
N ASN A 99 -1.51 -21.46 -0.57
CA ASN A 99 -0.70 -22.61 -0.22
C ASN A 99 0.59 -22.62 -1.09
N ALA A 100 1.32 -23.75 -1.07
CA ALA A 100 2.57 -23.89 -1.84
C ALA A 100 2.39 -23.80 -3.37
N GLN A 101 1.18 -24.03 -3.89
CA GLN A 101 0.90 -24.06 -5.34
C GLN A 101 0.40 -22.70 -5.84
N ALA A 102 -0.38 -21.98 -5.04
CA ALA A 102 -1.00 -20.74 -5.45
C ALA A 102 -1.19 -19.78 -4.28
N THR A 103 -0.87 -18.52 -4.49
CA THR A 103 -1.08 -17.44 -3.52
C THR A 103 -1.99 -16.36 -4.08
N ALA A 104 -2.78 -15.78 -3.21
CA ALA A 104 -3.54 -14.57 -3.47
C ALA A 104 -3.23 -13.53 -2.40
N TYR A 105 -3.28 -12.24 -2.74
CA TYR A 105 -3.20 -11.20 -1.74
C TYR A 105 -4.24 -10.11 -1.97
N VAL A 106 -4.63 -9.48 -0.87
CA VAL A 106 -5.41 -8.27 -0.82
C VAL A 106 -4.63 -7.22 -0.02
N TRP A 107 -4.56 -6.02 -0.55
CA TRP A 107 -3.83 -4.92 0.06
C TRP A 107 -4.63 -3.64 -0.01
N ARG A 108 -4.92 -3.03 1.14
CA ARG A 108 -5.58 -1.73 1.22
C ARG A 108 -4.62 -0.68 1.70
N ILE A 109 -4.67 0.49 1.09
CA ILE A 109 -3.80 1.62 1.37
C ILE A 109 -4.68 2.85 1.60
N ALA A 110 -4.48 3.51 2.74
CA ALA A 110 -5.07 4.81 3.04
C ALA A 110 -4.08 5.93 2.70
N CYS A 111 -4.55 6.96 2.04
CA CYS A 111 -3.80 8.14 1.64
C CYS A 111 -4.21 9.39 2.44
N ALA A 112 -3.39 10.41 2.41
CA ALA A 112 -3.63 11.66 3.12
C ALA A 112 -4.87 12.40 2.63
N ASP A 113 -5.09 12.41 1.32
CA ASP A 113 -6.21 13.05 0.65
C ASP A 113 -6.51 12.41 -0.72
N ALA A 114 -7.50 12.96 -1.41
CA ALA A 114 -7.93 12.46 -2.71
C ALA A 114 -6.88 12.65 -3.81
N ALA A 115 -6.05 13.68 -3.73
CA ALA A 115 -4.98 13.94 -4.69
C ALA A 115 -3.82 12.94 -4.49
N ALA A 116 -3.44 12.67 -3.23
CA ALA A 116 -2.48 11.65 -2.88
C ALA A 116 -2.95 10.25 -3.34
N ALA A 117 -4.23 9.91 -3.14
CA ALA A 117 -4.80 8.67 -3.62
C ALA A 117 -4.79 8.55 -5.15
N ALA A 118 -5.01 9.67 -5.87
CA ALA A 118 -4.90 9.67 -7.33
C ALA A 118 -3.46 9.43 -7.81
N LYS A 119 -2.46 10.11 -7.20
CA LYS A 119 -1.03 9.92 -7.50
C LYS A 119 -0.58 8.49 -7.21
N LEU A 120 -0.92 7.97 -6.03
CA LEU A 120 -0.57 6.62 -5.63
C LEU A 120 -1.23 5.58 -6.55
N GLY A 121 -2.50 5.76 -6.89
CA GLY A 121 -3.21 4.88 -7.83
C GLY A 121 -2.55 4.86 -9.21
N ALA A 122 -2.14 6.01 -9.74
CA ALA A 122 -1.41 6.10 -11.01
C ALA A 122 -0.04 5.39 -10.95
N ALA A 123 0.71 5.57 -9.86
CA ALA A 123 2.01 4.92 -9.66
C ALA A 123 1.88 3.40 -9.53
N LEU A 124 0.88 2.93 -8.78
CA LEU A 124 0.57 1.49 -8.65
C LEU A 124 0.13 0.90 -9.99
N HIS A 125 -0.71 1.60 -10.76
CA HIS A 125 -1.10 1.18 -12.10
C HIS A 125 0.13 1.00 -13.00
N ALA A 126 0.99 2.03 -13.11
CA ALA A 126 2.20 1.95 -13.91
C ALA A 126 3.13 0.82 -13.45
N THR A 127 3.25 0.62 -12.13
CA THR A 127 4.03 -0.48 -11.53
C THR A 127 3.47 -1.85 -11.90
N LEU A 128 2.17 -2.05 -11.80
CA LEU A 128 1.51 -3.31 -12.15
C LEU A 128 1.58 -3.58 -13.66
N ALA A 129 1.40 -2.55 -14.49
CA ALA A 129 1.55 -2.66 -15.94
C ALA A 129 2.98 -3.08 -16.32
N ALA A 130 4.00 -2.42 -15.75
CA ALA A 130 5.41 -2.77 -15.97
C ALA A 130 5.74 -4.19 -15.51
N ARG A 131 5.27 -4.59 -14.32
CA ARG A 131 5.44 -5.95 -13.76
C ARG A 131 4.79 -7.03 -14.64
N CYS A 132 3.65 -6.72 -15.24
CA CYS A 132 2.92 -7.64 -16.11
C CYS A 132 3.35 -7.57 -17.57
N HIS A 133 4.37 -6.76 -17.91
CA HIS A 133 4.88 -6.55 -19.28
C HIS A 133 3.78 -6.12 -20.27
N LEU A 134 2.85 -5.28 -19.83
CA LEU A 134 1.77 -4.77 -20.67
C LEU A 134 2.27 -3.60 -21.50
N ALA A 135 2.00 -3.62 -22.82
CA ALA A 135 2.43 -2.58 -23.77
C ALA A 135 1.63 -1.28 -23.61
N GLU A 136 0.39 -1.35 -23.16
CA GLU A 136 -0.49 -0.22 -22.89
C GLU A 136 -1.29 -0.42 -21.63
N SER A 137 -1.68 0.68 -20.99
CA SER A 137 -2.53 0.64 -19.79
C SER A 137 -3.95 0.20 -20.15
N VAL A 138 -4.35 -0.97 -19.69
CA VAL A 138 -5.74 -1.39 -19.72
C VAL A 138 -6.49 -0.55 -18.68
N SER A 139 -7.29 0.42 -19.15
CA SER A 139 -8.12 1.24 -18.27
C SER A 139 -9.30 0.42 -17.75
N GLY A 140 -9.62 0.56 -16.46
CA GLY A 140 -10.76 -0.12 -15.88
C GLY A 140 -12.10 0.32 -16.47
N ALA A 141 -13.00 -0.66 -16.69
CA ALA A 141 -14.32 -0.44 -17.27
C ALA A 141 -15.41 -0.20 -16.22
N ASN A 142 -15.12 -0.43 -14.92
CA ASN A 142 -16.08 -0.39 -13.82
C ASN A 142 -15.88 0.82 -12.90
N ARG A 143 -16.94 1.21 -12.19
CA ARG A 143 -16.89 2.31 -11.23
C ARG A 143 -15.82 2.07 -10.15
N GLY A 144 -14.90 3.03 -10.00
CA GLY A 144 -13.79 2.96 -9.06
C GLY A 144 -12.60 2.09 -9.50
N GLU A 145 -12.72 1.36 -10.60
CA GLU A 145 -11.63 0.56 -11.16
C GLU A 145 -10.60 1.47 -11.82
N ILE A 146 -9.35 1.38 -11.36
CA ILE A 146 -8.21 2.09 -11.94
C ILE A 146 -7.55 1.21 -12.99
N PHE A 147 -7.43 -0.08 -12.70
CA PHE A 147 -6.74 -1.05 -13.53
C PHE A 147 -7.24 -2.46 -13.23
N SER A 148 -7.40 -3.27 -14.27
CA SER A 148 -7.52 -4.72 -14.11
C SER A 148 -6.87 -5.43 -15.29
N VAL A 149 -6.29 -6.60 -15.02
CA VAL A 149 -5.69 -7.46 -16.02
C VAL A 149 -5.94 -8.92 -15.71
N GLU A 150 -6.26 -9.66 -16.75
CA GLU A 150 -6.41 -11.10 -16.74
C GLU A 150 -5.22 -11.73 -17.48
N LEU A 151 -4.38 -12.43 -16.75
CA LEU A 151 -3.25 -13.20 -17.28
C LEU A 151 -3.61 -14.70 -17.23
N ALA A 152 -2.80 -15.54 -17.89
CA ALA A 152 -3.06 -16.99 -17.92
C ALA A 152 -3.25 -17.60 -16.52
N GLU A 153 -2.45 -17.17 -15.54
CA GLU A 153 -2.43 -17.72 -14.18
C GLU A 153 -2.69 -16.68 -13.09
N ARG A 154 -3.13 -15.47 -13.44
CA ARG A 154 -3.34 -14.39 -12.47
C ARG A 154 -4.49 -13.47 -12.88
N ARG A 155 -5.17 -12.94 -11.86
CA ARG A 155 -6.16 -11.85 -11.96
C ARG A 155 -5.72 -10.74 -11.03
N ILE A 156 -5.29 -9.62 -11.60
CA ILE A 156 -4.80 -8.49 -10.83
C ILE A 156 -5.74 -7.32 -11.04
N GLY A 157 -6.11 -6.65 -9.97
CA GLY A 157 -6.95 -5.47 -10.04
C GLY A 157 -6.55 -4.41 -9.01
N LEU A 158 -6.83 -3.17 -9.35
CA LEU A 158 -6.57 -1.96 -8.59
C LEU A 158 -7.81 -1.09 -8.60
N TRP A 159 -8.34 -0.76 -7.44
CA TRP A 159 -9.57 0.00 -7.30
C TRP A 159 -9.40 1.15 -6.33
N ARG A 160 -10.14 2.23 -6.61
CA ARG A 160 -10.41 3.27 -5.62
C ARG A 160 -11.68 2.88 -4.87
N VAL A 161 -11.53 2.53 -3.60
CA VAL A 161 -12.64 2.02 -2.76
C VAL A 161 -13.19 3.07 -1.78
N GLY A 162 -12.72 4.31 -1.91
CA GLY A 162 -13.15 5.47 -1.13
C GLY A 162 -12.47 6.73 -1.63
N PRO A 163 -12.71 7.88 -1.01
CA PRO A 163 -12.08 9.14 -1.41
C PRO A 163 -10.55 9.10 -1.28
N VAL A 164 -10.05 8.37 -0.30
CA VAL A 164 -8.62 8.30 0.05
C VAL A 164 -8.06 6.87 0.10
N ASP A 165 -8.88 5.86 -0.23
CA ASP A 165 -8.49 4.46 -0.11
C ASP A 165 -8.30 3.78 -1.47
N ILE A 166 -7.26 2.97 -1.55
CA ILE A 166 -6.93 2.13 -2.68
C ILE A 166 -6.95 0.67 -2.25
N LEU A 167 -7.48 -0.20 -3.10
CA LEU A 167 -7.49 -1.64 -2.92
C LEU A 167 -6.76 -2.29 -4.09
N VAL A 168 -5.82 -3.17 -3.77
CA VAL A 168 -5.13 -4.06 -4.73
C VAL A 168 -5.51 -5.49 -4.41
N ILE A 169 -5.88 -6.26 -5.44
CA ILE A 169 -6.07 -7.70 -5.34
C ILE A 169 -5.23 -8.36 -6.44
N ASP A 170 -4.44 -9.35 -6.07
CA ASP A 170 -3.72 -10.20 -7.02
C ASP A 170 -4.05 -11.66 -6.66
N ALA A 171 -4.71 -12.35 -7.55
CA ALA A 171 -5.31 -13.65 -7.30
C ALA A 171 -4.93 -14.65 -8.39
N PRO A 172 -4.79 -15.96 -8.08
CA PRO A 172 -4.40 -16.98 -9.06
C PRO A 172 -5.49 -17.24 -10.11
N ASP A 173 -6.74 -16.96 -9.79
CA ASP A 173 -7.89 -17.20 -10.69
C ASP A 173 -9.07 -16.27 -10.40
N ALA A 174 -10.11 -16.39 -11.21
CA ALA A 174 -11.34 -15.60 -11.10
C ALA A 174 -12.12 -15.90 -9.81
N ARG A 175 -12.11 -17.14 -9.31
CA ARG A 175 -12.80 -17.53 -8.08
C ARG A 175 -12.20 -16.85 -6.86
N TRP A 176 -10.86 -16.85 -6.75
CA TRP A 176 -10.16 -16.14 -5.70
C TRP A 176 -10.39 -14.62 -5.78
N ASN A 177 -10.28 -14.07 -6.99
CA ASN A 177 -10.49 -12.63 -7.19
C ASN A 177 -11.90 -12.20 -6.77
N GLN A 178 -12.92 -12.94 -7.18
CA GLN A 178 -14.31 -12.65 -6.81
C GLN A 178 -14.55 -12.77 -5.30
N ALA A 179 -13.99 -13.82 -4.65
CA ALA A 179 -14.13 -14.02 -3.22
C ALA A 179 -13.47 -12.89 -2.41
N LEU A 180 -12.26 -12.48 -2.79
CA LEU A 180 -11.55 -11.36 -2.16
C LEU A 180 -12.30 -10.04 -2.39
N ARG A 181 -12.79 -9.78 -3.58
CA ARG A 181 -13.59 -8.57 -3.87
C ARG A 181 -14.86 -8.52 -3.04
N ALA A 182 -15.60 -9.61 -2.96
CA ALA A 182 -16.84 -9.68 -2.19
C ALA A 182 -16.61 -9.39 -0.69
N GLN A 183 -15.45 -9.74 -0.17
CA GLN A 183 -15.13 -9.59 1.24
C GLN A 183 -14.47 -8.26 1.59
N PHE A 184 -13.64 -7.71 0.72
CA PHE A 184 -12.75 -6.59 1.03
C PHE A 184 -13.06 -5.31 0.24
N ALA A 185 -13.75 -5.38 -0.89
CA ALA A 185 -14.24 -4.20 -1.58
C ALA A 185 -15.57 -3.75 -0.96
N PRO A 186 -15.73 -2.46 -0.62
CA PRO A 186 -17.03 -1.94 -0.23
C PRO A 186 -18.01 -2.11 -1.41
N GLY A 187 -19.25 -2.48 -1.09
CA GLY A 187 -20.33 -2.61 -2.05
C GLY A 187 -20.73 -1.28 -2.73
#